data_93934889f341abf1aac55f75f029487f
#
_entry.id   93934889f341abf1aac55f75f029487f
#
_cell.length_a   1.000
_cell.length_b   1.000
_cell.length_c   1.000
_cell.angle_alpha   90.00
_cell.angle_beta   90.00
_cell.angle_gamma   90.00
#
_symmetry.space_group_name_H-M   'P 1'
#
loop_
_entity.id
_entity.type
_entity.pdbx_description
1 polymer ?
#
loop_
_entity_poly.entity_id
_entity_poly.type
_entity_poly.pdbx_seq_one_letter_code
_entity_poly.pdbx_strand_id
1 'polypeptide(L)'
;LCVTRGEVRESVEDNSQDFVTDSTNQKNDVKRNKLRNIILPTIEQHFPGAGAQLGKTVQQVRSCASLYDELIEQAQAEICEQKDDVLLVDCARLLRFTNANTLLFEILKPYGFNYAQCTDILKAFGSEHGVGKHFYSSTFTLTVLRTKLEVFVNKVKLECAYGINLCDNYISQPVKMEVKKVSRTQHDLKSCNGKDVIALSCDVENAKNVVVRHWKNGDRFRPF
;
A
#
# COMPACT_ATOMS: atom_id res chain seq x y z
N LEU A 1 -19.15 -20.58 13.28
CA LEU A 1 -20.48 -20.97 13.75
C LEU A 1 -20.41 -21.27 15.24
N CYS A 2 -21.36 -20.76 16.01
CA CYS A 2 -21.41 -20.93 17.46
C CYS A 2 -22.08 -22.26 17.87
N VAL A 3 -22.61 -23.01 16.90
CA VAL A 3 -23.36 -24.23 17.10
C VAL A 3 -22.80 -25.38 16.25
N THR A 4 -22.94 -26.59 16.73
CA THR A 4 -22.52 -27.80 16.04
C THR A 4 -23.57 -28.22 15.02
N ARG A 5 -23.21 -29.12 14.08
CA ARG A 5 -24.16 -29.69 13.12
C ARG A 5 -25.24 -30.54 13.81
N GLY A 6 -24.88 -31.17 14.93
CA GLY A 6 -25.81 -31.95 15.75
C GLY A 6 -26.92 -31.07 16.32
N GLU A 7 -26.54 -29.99 16.99
CA GLU A 7 -27.47 -29.01 17.58
C GLU A 7 -28.35 -28.36 16.52
N VAL A 8 -27.83 -28.04 15.33
CA VAL A 8 -28.65 -27.54 14.22
C VAL A 8 -29.67 -28.57 13.76
N ARG A 9 -29.29 -29.86 13.65
CA ARG A 9 -30.16 -30.93 13.21
C ARG A 9 -31.29 -31.15 14.28
N GLU A 10 -30.91 -31.24 15.52
CA GLU A 10 -31.85 -31.39 16.65
C GLU A 10 -32.85 -30.22 16.68
N SER A 11 -32.38 -29.00 16.53
CA SER A 11 -33.25 -27.82 16.45
C SER A 11 -34.23 -27.82 15.28
N VAL A 12 -33.80 -28.34 14.11
CA VAL A 12 -34.67 -28.45 12.92
C VAL A 12 -35.70 -29.57 13.09
N GLU A 13 -35.31 -30.70 13.68
CA GLU A 13 -36.21 -31.82 14.00
C GLU A 13 -37.27 -31.41 15.06
N ASP A 14 -36.86 -30.73 16.13
CA ASP A 14 -37.73 -30.21 17.18
C ASP A 14 -38.77 -29.22 16.65
N ASN A 15 -38.39 -28.40 15.66
CA ASN A 15 -39.32 -27.46 15.04
C ASN A 15 -40.10 -28.04 13.85
N SER A 16 -39.99 -29.37 13.60
CA SER A 16 -40.63 -30.07 12.48
C SER A 16 -40.43 -29.38 11.12
N GLN A 17 -39.22 -28.85 10.90
CA GLN A 17 -38.86 -28.20 9.64
C GLN A 17 -38.26 -29.19 8.66
N ASP A 18 -38.75 -29.20 7.43
CA ASP A 18 -38.19 -29.97 6.36
C ASP A 18 -36.84 -29.38 5.94
N PHE A 19 -35.82 -30.23 5.71
CA PHE A 19 -34.54 -29.83 5.18
C PHE A 19 -34.06 -30.76 4.09
N VAL A 20 -33.35 -30.18 3.11
CA VAL A 20 -32.74 -30.93 2.01
C VAL A 20 -31.26 -31.18 2.31
N THR A 21 -30.86 -32.44 2.20
CA THR A 21 -29.42 -32.77 2.30
C THR A 21 -28.79 -32.73 0.92
N ASP A 22 -27.88 -31.81 0.71
CA ASP A 22 -27.08 -31.76 -0.51
C ASP A 22 -26.16 -33.00 -0.57
N SER A 23 -26.37 -33.83 -1.60
CA SER A 23 -25.58 -35.07 -1.83
C SER A 23 -24.10 -34.80 -2.07
N THR A 24 -23.72 -33.59 -2.49
CA THR A 24 -22.31 -33.21 -2.68
C THR A 24 -21.53 -33.12 -1.37
N ASN A 25 -22.23 -32.92 -0.23
CA ASN A 25 -21.62 -32.90 1.10
C ASN A 25 -21.07 -34.28 1.52
N GLN A 26 -21.54 -35.38 0.90
CA GLN A 26 -21.06 -36.73 1.15
C GLN A 26 -19.81 -37.07 0.31
N LYS A 27 -19.55 -36.35 -0.78
CA LYS A 27 -18.39 -36.55 -1.64
C LYS A 27 -17.13 -35.99 -1.00
N ASN A 28 -16.06 -36.78 -0.99
CA ASN A 28 -14.78 -36.41 -0.36
C ASN A 28 -13.78 -35.78 -1.35
N ASP A 29 -14.25 -35.25 -2.47
CA ASP A 29 -13.41 -34.66 -3.51
C ASP A 29 -12.83 -33.30 -3.09
N VAL A 30 -13.53 -32.61 -2.22
CA VAL A 30 -13.14 -31.28 -1.68
C VAL A 30 -12.43 -31.45 -0.34
N LYS A 31 -11.33 -30.72 -0.13
CA LYS A 31 -10.54 -30.75 1.13
C LYS A 31 -11.39 -30.58 2.38
N ARG A 32 -12.38 -29.68 2.35
CA ARG A 32 -13.29 -29.44 3.47
C ARG A 32 -14.12 -30.67 3.84
N ASN A 33 -14.64 -31.38 2.84
CA ASN A 33 -15.42 -32.60 3.06
C ASN A 33 -14.53 -33.73 3.57
N LYS A 34 -13.31 -33.88 3.03
CA LYS A 34 -12.31 -34.83 3.54
C LYS A 34 -11.99 -34.64 5.01
N LEU A 35 -11.75 -33.38 5.41
CA LEU A 35 -11.53 -33.05 6.82
C LEU A 35 -12.72 -33.43 7.69
N ARG A 36 -13.93 -33.07 7.27
CA ARG A 36 -15.16 -33.29 8.05
C ARG A 36 -15.58 -34.77 8.13
N ASN A 37 -15.48 -35.48 7.00
CA ASN A 37 -16.07 -36.80 6.88
C ASN A 37 -15.09 -37.91 7.24
N ILE A 38 -13.78 -37.66 7.13
CA ILE A 38 -12.75 -38.71 7.34
C ILE A 38 -11.81 -38.29 8.48
N ILE A 39 -11.13 -37.16 8.36
CA ILE A 39 -9.98 -36.84 9.23
C ILE A 39 -10.46 -36.52 10.66
N LEU A 40 -11.43 -35.64 10.83
CA LEU A 40 -11.94 -35.27 12.16
C LEU A 40 -12.58 -36.50 12.89
N PRO A 41 -13.41 -37.33 12.25
CA PRO A 41 -13.91 -38.56 12.89
C PRO A 41 -12.81 -39.55 13.28
N THR A 42 -11.78 -39.71 12.44
CA THR A 42 -10.64 -40.56 12.77
C THR A 42 -9.86 -40.03 13.97
N ILE A 43 -9.62 -38.72 14.03
CA ILE A 43 -8.98 -38.10 15.19
C ILE A 43 -9.83 -38.34 16.45
N GLU A 44 -11.13 -38.09 16.37
CA GLU A 44 -12.05 -38.24 17.50
C GLU A 44 -12.10 -39.70 18.01
N GLN A 45 -12.00 -40.67 17.09
CA GLN A 45 -11.95 -42.10 17.44
C GLN A 45 -10.68 -42.48 18.21
N HIS A 46 -9.53 -41.93 17.85
CA HIS A 46 -8.25 -42.22 18.51
C HIS A 46 -7.98 -41.31 19.72
N PHE A 47 -8.54 -40.10 19.72
CA PHE A 47 -8.39 -39.11 20.76
C PHE A 47 -9.75 -38.53 21.14
N PRO A 48 -10.53 -39.22 21.98
CA PRO A 48 -11.86 -38.76 22.39
C PRO A 48 -11.82 -37.39 23.02
N GLY A 49 -12.69 -36.46 22.55
CA GLY A 49 -12.73 -35.08 22.99
C GLY A 49 -11.80 -34.14 22.22
N ALA A 50 -11.09 -34.62 21.22
CA ALA A 50 -10.19 -33.79 20.41
C ALA A 50 -10.93 -32.68 19.66
N GLY A 51 -12.13 -32.94 19.15
CA GLY A 51 -12.98 -31.94 18.49
C GLY A 51 -13.35 -30.78 19.43
N ALA A 52 -13.74 -31.09 20.66
CA ALA A 52 -14.06 -30.08 21.66
C ALA A 52 -12.80 -29.27 22.06
N GLN A 53 -11.65 -29.94 22.23
CA GLN A 53 -10.40 -29.27 22.54
C GLN A 53 -9.90 -28.35 21.42
N LEU A 54 -10.01 -28.79 20.17
CA LEU A 54 -9.73 -27.93 18.99
C LEU A 54 -10.66 -26.71 18.97
N GLY A 55 -11.94 -26.90 19.27
CA GLY A 55 -12.89 -25.79 19.38
C GLY A 55 -12.49 -24.76 20.42
N LYS A 56 -12.08 -25.19 21.62
CA LYS A 56 -11.55 -24.30 22.67
C LYS A 56 -10.29 -23.57 22.21
N THR A 57 -9.35 -24.27 21.59
CA THR A 57 -8.11 -23.66 21.09
C THR A 57 -8.42 -22.58 20.04
N VAL A 58 -9.35 -22.85 19.10
CA VAL A 58 -9.78 -21.85 18.10
C VAL A 58 -10.40 -20.63 18.76
N GLN A 59 -11.22 -20.79 19.81
CA GLN A 59 -11.78 -19.66 20.56
C GLN A 59 -10.68 -18.83 21.25
N GLN A 60 -9.71 -19.48 21.87
CA GLN A 60 -8.57 -18.78 22.50
C GLN A 60 -7.75 -18.00 21.48
N VAL A 61 -7.43 -18.62 20.35
CA VAL A 61 -6.71 -17.94 19.26
C VAL A 61 -7.50 -16.75 18.72
N ARG A 62 -8.82 -16.87 18.55
CA ARG A 62 -9.68 -15.75 18.14
C ARG A 62 -9.67 -14.61 19.14
N SER A 63 -9.74 -14.93 20.45
CA SER A 63 -9.65 -13.90 21.48
C SER A 63 -8.30 -13.19 21.49
N CYS A 64 -7.20 -13.93 21.31
CA CYS A 64 -5.87 -13.34 21.14
C CYS A 64 -5.77 -12.47 19.88
N ALA A 65 -6.33 -12.92 18.74
CA ALA A 65 -6.36 -12.16 17.52
C ALA A 65 -7.14 -10.83 17.70
N SER A 66 -8.30 -10.88 18.38
CA SER A 66 -9.07 -9.66 18.67
C SER A 66 -8.29 -8.65 19.51
N LEU A 67 -7.59 -9.11 20.55
CA LEU A 67 -6.71 -8.25 21.35
C LEU A 67 -5.54 -7.70 20.53
N TYR A 68 -4.97 -8.53 19.66
CA TYR A 68 -3.89 -8.10 18.76
C TYR A 68 -4.36 -6.99 17.82
N ASP A 69 -5.52 -7.18 17.18
CA ASP A 69 -6.09 -6.20 16.25
C ASP A 69 -6.38 -4.88 16.98
N GLU A 70 -6.96 -4.93 18.18
CA GLU A 70 -7.22 -3.74 19.01
C GLU A 70 -5.93 -2.99 19.35
N LEU A 71 -4.87 -3.69 19.75
CA LEU A 71 -3.57 -3.08 20.05
C LEU A 71 -2.93 -2.44 18.82
N ILE A 72 -3.07 -3.06 17.65
CA ILE A 72 -2.58 -2.49 16.39
C ILE A 72 -3.36 -1.21 16.05
N GLU A 73 -4.69 -1.22 16.17
CA GLU A 73 -5.52 -0.03 15.91
C GLU A 73 -5.15 1.12 16.85
N GLN A 74 -4.98 0.86 18.14
CA GLN A 74 -4.56 1.86 19.12
C GLN A 74 -3.19 2.44 18.79
N ALA A 75 -2.21 1.58 18.49
CA ALA A 75 -0.87 2.00 18.13
C ALA A 75 -0.87 2.79 16.80
N GLN A 76 -1.67 2.38 15.83
CA GLN A 76 -1.83 3.09 14.56
C GLN A 76 -2.41 4.49 14.77
N ALA A 77 -3.43 4.64 15.62
CA ALA A 77 -4.01 5.94 15.94
C ALA A 77 -3.01 6.88 16.63
N GLU A 78 -2.06 6.35 17.41
CA GLU A 78 -1.00 7.15 18.04
C GLU A 78 0.11 7.56 17.07
N ILE A 79 0.49 6.67 16.16
CA ILE A 79 1.70 6.79 15.32
C ILE A 79 1.39 7.43 13.96
N CYS A 80 0.19 7.20 13.42
CA CYS A 80 -0.17 7.56 12.06
C CYS A 80 -1.03 8.82 12.00
N GLU A 81 -0.81 9.61 10.98
CA GLU A 81 -1.61 10.79 10.64
C GLU A 81 -2.01 10.68 9.16
N GLN A 82 -3.32 10.68 8.88
CA GLN A 82 -3.82 10.71 7.51
C GLN A 82 -4.04 12.17 7.10
N LYS A 83 -3.38 12.60 6.01
CA LYS A 83 -3.57 13.92 5.40
C LYS A 83 -3.93 13.73 3.94
N ASP A 84 -5.16 14.04 3.58
CA ASP A 84 -5.69 13.76 2.25
C ASP A 84 -5.41 12.29 1.84
N ASP A 85 -4.72 12.08 0.73
CA ASP A 85 -4.35 10.76 0.21
C ASP A 85 -2.96 10.29 0.69
N VAL A 86 -2.38 10.94 1.70
CA VAL A 86 -1.04 10.65 2.21
C VAL A 86 -1.11 10.13 3.64
N LEU A 87 -0.53 8.96 3.89
CA LEU A 87 -0.30 8.44 5.23
C LEU A 87 1.09 8.88 5.71
N LEU A 88 1.13 9.51 6.87
CA LEU A 88 2.35 9.85 7.58
C LEU A 88 2.53 8.94 8.80
N VAL A 89 3.69 8.30 8.93
CA VAL A 89 4.03 7.43 10.07
C VAL A 89 5.15 8.09 10.86
N ASP A 90 4.92 8.38 12.14
CA ASP A 90 5.91 8.96 13.04
C ASP A 90 6.90 7.88 13.50
N CYS A 91 8.13 7.96 13.01
CA CYS A 91 9.17 6.97 13.33
C CYS A 91 9.66 7.06 14.78
N ALA A 92 9.65 8.24 15.40
CA ALA A 92 10.09 8.36 16.80
C ALA A 92 9.11 7.66 17.74
N ARG A 93 7.82 7.72 17.47
CA ARG A 93 6.80 6.98 18.21
C ARG A 93 6.85 5.48 17.88
N LEU A 94 6.97 5.13 16.62
CA LEU A 94 7.07 3.74 16.16
C LEU A 94 8.23 2.99 16.83
N LEU A 95 9.41 3.61 16.93
CA LEU A 95 10.60 2.99 17.52
C LEU A 95 10.55 2.81 19.06
N ARG A 96 9.52 3.34 19.72
CA ARG A 96 9.29 3.03 21.16
C ARG A 96 8.73 1.62 21.37
N PHE A 97 8.15 1.03 20.34
CA PHE A 97 7.60 -0.32 20.41
C PHE A 97 8.71 -1.35 20.21
N THR A 98 8.77 -2.35 21.08
CA THR A 98 9.74 -3.45 21.00
C THR A 98 9.66 -4.18 19.64
N ASN A 99 8.45 -4.31 19.09
CA ASN A 99 8.17 -4.99 17.84
C ASN A 99 7.87 -3.99 16.70
N ALA A 100 8.65 -2.90 16.61
CA ALA A 100 8.46 -1.83 15.62
C ALA A 100 8.34 -2.34 14.18
N ASN A 101 9.09 -3.39 13.80
CA ASN A 101 9.00 -3.97 12.46
C ASN A 101 7.65 -4.66 12.20
N THR A 102 7.15 -5.40 13.17
CA THR A 102 5.84 -6.05 13.06
C THR A 102 4.72 -5.00 13.00
N LEU A 103 4.81 -3.98 13.85
CA LEU A 103 3.83 -2.88 13.85
C LEU A 103 3.86 -2.11 12.53
N LEU A 104 5.05 -1.79 12.02
CA LEU A 104 5.18 -1.14 10.71
C LEU A 104 4.59 -2.00 9.58
N PHE A 105 4.81 -3.32 9.64
CA PHE A 105 4.23 -4.24 8.67
C PHE A 105 2.70 -4.23 8.71
N GLU A 106 2.08 -4.32 9.87
CA GLU A 106 0.61 -4.28 9.97
C GLU A 106 0.05 -2.93 9.48
N ILE A 107 0.73 -1.81 9.75
CA ILE A 107 0.36 -0.48 9.25
C ILE A 107 0.47 -0.43 7.71
N LEU A 108 1.53 -0.99 7.13
CA LEU A 108 1.84 -0.87 5.70
C LEU A 108 1.27 -2.00 4.83
N LYS A 109 0.81 -3.09 5.42
CA LYS A 109 0.20 -4.24 4.73
C LYS A 109 -0.99 -3.86 3.83
N PRO A 110 -1.93 -2.98 4.25
CA PRO A 110 -3.01 -2.51 3.39
C PRO A 110 -2.51 -1.73 2.15
N TYR A 111 -1.31 -1.16 2.23
CA TYR A 111 -0.66 -0.42 1.16
C TYR A 111 0.23 -1.31 0.26
N GLY A 112 0.19 -2.64 0.47
CA GLY A 112 0.87 -3.62 -0.36
C GLY A 112 2.36 -3.80 -0.11
N PHE A 113 2.89 -3.34 1.03
CA PHE A 113 4.26 -3.59 1.45
C PHE A 113 4.37 -4.92 2.21
N ASN A 114 5.46 -5.65 1.97
CA ASN A 114 5.73 -6.91 2.65
C ASN A 114 6.67 -6.73 3.86
N TYR A 115 6.80 -7.78 4.69
CA TYR A 115 7.59 -7.74 5.91
C TYR A 115 9.08 -7.44 5.67
N ALA A 116 9.66 -7.97 4.59
CA ALA A 116 11.06 -7.73 4.24
C ALA A 116 11.29 -6.25 3.87
N GLN A 117 10.37 -5.67 3.08
CA GLN A 117 10.41 -4.24 2.78
C GLN A 117 10.33 -3.38 4.04
N CYS A 118 9.47 -3.73 5.00
CA CYS A 118 9.38 -3.00 6.28
C CYS A 118 10.71 -3.04 7.04
N THR A 119 11.40 -4.18 7.04
CA THR A 119 12.75 -4.30 7.62
C THR A 119 13.75 -3.37 6.93
N ASP A 120 13.74 -3.30 5.61
CA ASP A 120 14.65 -2.44 4.85
C ASP A 120 14.31 -0.95 4.98
N ILE A 121 13.02 -0.61 5.12
CA ILE A 121 12.55 0.76 5.42
C ILE A 121 13.11 1.21 6.78
N LEU A 122 13.00 0.38 7.83
CA LEU A 122 13.54 0.73 9.15
C LEU A 122 15.06 0.86 9.14
N LYS A 123 15.79 -0.01 8.43
CA LYS A 123 17.24 0.13 8.23
C LYS A 123 17.59 1.43 7.51
N ALA A 124 16.83 1.77 6.46
CA ALA A 124 17.02 3.02 5.73
C ALA A 124 16.77 4.23 6.63
N PHE A 125 15.70 4.21 7.44
CA PHE A 125 15.41 5.29 8.38
C PHE A 125 16.54 5.49 9.41
N GLY A 126 17.16 4.43 9.90
CA GLY A 126 18.28 4.48 10.85
C GLY A 126 19.64 4.84 10.23
N SER A 127 19.73 5.03 8.90
CA SER A 127 20.99 5.30 8.21
C SER A 127 21.14 6.79 7.86
N GLU A 128 22.38 7.31 7.88
CA GLU A 128 22.70 8.71 7.51
C GLU A 128 22.27 9.06 6.08
N HIS A 129 22.27 8.09 5.16
CA HIS A 129 21.90 8.27 3.75
C HIS A 129 20.51 7.70 3.42
N GLY A 130 19.68 7.48 4.42
CA GLY A 130 18.35 6.89 4.22
C GLY A 130 17.26 7.88 3.86
N VAL A 131 17.43 9.15 4.23
CA VAL A 131 16.46 10.21 3.92
C VAL A 131 16.36 10.42 2.41
N GLY A 132 15.13 10.45 1.91
CA GLY A 132 14.83 10.56 0.48
C GLY A 132 14.81 9.22 -0.27
N LYS A 133 15.10 8.09 0.38
CA LYS A 133 14.92 6.76 -0.24
C LYS A 133 13.44 6.46 -0.46
N HIS A 134 13.17 5.82 -1.58
CA HIS A 134 11.83 5.40 -1.96
C HIS A 134 11.71 3.88 -1.97
N PHE A 135 10.59 3.39 -1.49
CA PHE A 135 10.18 1.99 -1.56
C PHE A 135 8.84 1.90 -2.29
N TYR A 136 8.66 0.88 -3.09
CA TYR A 136 7.51 0.77 -3.99
C TYR A 136 6.71 -0.50 -3.70
N SER A 137 5.41 -0.36 -3.65
CA SER A 137 4.46 -1.46 -3.81
C SER A 137 3.80 -1.38 -5.20
N SER A 138 2.84 -2.24 -5.48
CA SER A 138 2.11 -2.21 -6.76
C SER A 138 1.37 -0.87 -7.00
N THR A 139 0.86 -0.25 -5.93
CA THR A 139 -0.02 0.93 -6.00
C THR A 139 0.46 2.13 -5.20
N PHE A 140 1.42 1.95 -4.28
CA PHE A 140 1.89 3.01 -3.39
C PHE A 140 3.41 3.15 -3.43
N THR A 141 3.86 4.39 -3.19
CA THR A 141 5.27 4.73 -2.92
C THR A 141 5.39 5.16 -1.47
N LEU A 142 6.43 4.68 -0.80
CA LEU A 142 6.84 5.13 0.52
C LEU A 142 8.15 5.90 0.39
N THR A 143 8.20 7.09 0.98
CA THR A 143 9.41 7.93 1.07
C THR A 143 9.87 8.03 2.52
N VAL A 144 11.15 7.83 2.75
CA VAL A 144 11.78 8.02 4.06
C VAL A 144 12.11 9.49 4.25
N LEU A 145 11.47 10.16 5.20
CA LEU A 145 11.76 11.53 5.62
C LEU A 145 12.63 11.52 6.89
N ARG A 146 13.04 12.69 7.37
CA ARG A 146 13.92 12.82 8.54
C ARG A 146 13.30 12.26 9.83
N THR A 147 11.99 12.44 10.02
CA THR A 147 11.28 12.05 11.27
C THR A 147 10.08 11.16 11.01
N LYS A 148 9.63 11.05 9.77
CA LYS A 148 8.40 10.35 9.38
C LYS A 148 8.65 9.50 8.13
N LEU A 149 7.78 8.50 7.92
CA LEU A 149 7.60 7.86 6.62
C LEU A 149 6.36 8.45 5.96
N GLU A 150 6.43 8.67 4.68
CA GLU A 150 5.35 9.23 3.87
C GLU A 150 4.91 8.19 2.85
N VAL A 151 3.64 7.79 2.88
CA VAL A 151 3.06 6.81 1.95
C VAL A 151 1.98 7.48 1.12
N PHE A 152 2.10 7.43 -0.18
CA PHE A 152 1.16 8.02 -1.12
C PHE A 152 0.93 7.11 -2.34
N VAL A 153 -0.19 7.31 -3.00
CA VAL A 153 -0.54 6.56 -4.22
C VAL A 153 0.50 6.83 -5.29
N ASN A 154 0.94 5.76 -5.96
CA ASN A 154 1.78 5.91 -7.14
C ASN A 154 1.04 6.82 -8.12
N LYS A 155 1.53 8.04 -8.28
CA LYS A 155 1.05 8.87 -9.40
C LYS A 155 1.33 8.03 -10.64
N VAL A 156 0.27 7.61 -11.33
CA VAL A 156 0.41 7.01 -12.65
C VAL A 156 1.32 7.97 -13.40
N LYS A 157 2.53 7.51 -13.73
CA LYS A 157 3.36 8.27 -14.66
C LYS A 157 2.55 8.25 -15.93
N LEU A 158 1.77 9.31 -16.12
CA LEU A 158 1.22 9.60 -17.43
C LEU A 158 2.46 9.71 -18.33
N GLU A 159 2.78 8.65 -19.05
CA GLU A 159 3.83 8.65 -20.06
C GLU A 159 3.42 9.50 -21.27
N CYS A 160 2.57 10.48 -21.02
CA CYS A 160 2.10 11.41 -22.00
C CYS A 160 3.23 12.38 -22.32
N ALA A 161 3.78 12.25 -23.49
CA ALA A 161 4.62 13.25 -24.10
C ALA A 161 3.67 14.24 -24.80
N TYR A 162 3.63 15.47 -24.33
CA TYR A 162 2.81 16.51 -24.93
C TYR A 162 3.65 17.31 -25.90
N GLY A 163 3.31 17.22 -27.19
CA GLY A 163 3.85 18.14 -28.19
C GLY A 163 3.34 19.56 -27.90
N ILE A 164 4.25 20.51 -27.77
CA ILE A 164 3.91 21.91 -27.56
C ILE A 164 4.37 22.76 -28.74
N ASN A 165 3.55 23.73 -29.12
CA ASN A 165 3.91 24.73 -30.11
C ASN A 165 4.40 25.99 -29.38
N LEU A 166 5.68 26.32 -29.54
CA LEU A 166 6.28 27.50 -28.91
C LEU A 166 5.77 28.83 -29.48
N CYS A 167 4.98 28.80 -30.54
CA CYS A 167 4.30 29.99 -31.04
C CYS A 167 3.08 30.38 -30.18
N ASP A 168 2.55 29.46 -29.40
CA ASP A 168 1.45 29.73 -28.51
C ASP A 168 1.96 30.47 -27.26
N ASN A 169 1.44 31.65 -26.99
CA ASN A 169 1.83 32.47 -25.83
C ASN A 169 1.41 31.83 -24.50
N TYR A 170 0.50 30.85 -24.53
CA TYR A 170 -0.03 30.19 -23.34
C TYR A 170 -0.31 28.71 -23.62
N ILE A 171 0.21 27.85 -22.76
CA ILE A 171 0.03 26.41 -22.79
C ILE A 171 -0.73 25.98 -21.55
N SER A 172 -1.88 25.33 -21.71
CA SER A 172 -2.74 24.91 -20.61
C SER A 172 -2.45 23.50 -20.08
N GLN A 173 -1.85 22.62 -20.90
CA GLN A 173 -1.53 21.22 -20.58
C GLN A 173 -0.14 20.86 -21.10
N PRO A 174 0.62 20.01 -20.40
CA PRO A 174 0.34 19.30 -19.15
C PRO A 174 0.46 20.18 -17.90
N VAL A 175 1.06 21.34 -18.03
CA VAL A 175 1.24 22.35 -16.96
C VAL A 175 0.91 23.71 -17.58
N LYS A 176 0.27 24.58 -16.83
CA LYS A 176 0.00 25.97 -17.26
C LYS A 176 1.33 26.70 -17.38
N MET A 177 1.67 27.11 -18.58
CA MET A 177 2.91 27.84 -18.89
C MET A 177 2.61 29.04 -19.76
N GLU A 178 3.31 30.13 -19.50
CA GLU A 178 3.35 31.31 -20.34
C GLU A 178 4.68 31.34 -21.10
N VAL A 179 4.64 31.48 -22.42
CA VAL A 179 5.83 31.53 -23.27
C VAL A 179 6.08 32.99 -23.67
N LYS A 180 7.25 33.53 -23.29
CA LYS A 180 7.65 34.89 -23.62
C LYS A 180 8.95 34.89 -24.38
N LYS A 181 9.01 35.61 -25.51
CA LYS A 181 10.24 35.90 -26.23
C LYS A 181 10.89 37.14 -25.62
N VAL A 182 12.12 37.00 -25.16
CA VAL A 182 12.89 38.10 -24.56
C VAL A 182 14.24 38.22 -25.26
N SER A 183 14.73 39.44 -25.47
CA SER A 183 16.07 39.66 -26.02
C SER A 183 17.12 39.39 -24.93
N ARG A 184 18.25 38.79 -25.31
CA ARG A 184 19.35 38.42 -24.40
C ARG A 184 19.93 39.62 -23.64
N THR A 185 19.80 40.83 -24.17
CA THR A 185 20.26 42.08 -23.56
C THR A 185 19.34 42.62 -22.47
N GLN A 186 18.11 42.15 -22.39
CA GLN A 186 17.09 42.64 -21.45
C GLN A 186 16.95 41.82 -20.16
N HIS A 187 17.49 40.60 -20.13
CA HIS A 187 17.41 39.72 -18.97
C HIS A 187 18.76 39.14 -18.63
N ASP A 188 19.16 39.35 -17.37
CA ASP A 188 20.28 38.58 -16.79
C ASP A 188 19.81 37.15 -16.59
N LEU A 189 20.45 36.19 -17.28
CA LEU A 189 20.13 34.76 -17.20
C LEU A 189 20.19 34.23 -15.75
N LYS A 190 20.90 34.92 -14.86
CA LYS A 190 20.95 34.58 -13.44
C LYS A 190 19.65 34.90 -12.70
N SER A 191 18.86 35.85 -13.18
CA SER A 191 17.54 36.17 -12.59
C SER A 191 16.43 35.21 -13.01
N CYS A 192 16.67 34.39 -14.04
CA CYS A 192 15.72 33.38 -14.56
C CYS A 192 15.84 32.01 -13.83
N ASN A 193 16.71 31.87 -12.83
CA ASN A 193 16.86 30.64 -12.04
C ASN A 193 15.83 30.50 -10.89
N GLY A 194 14.65 31.10 -11.03
CA GLY A 194 13.53 30.85 -10.13
C GLY A 194 12.94 29.44 -10.35
N LYS A 195 12.31 28.89 -9.32
CA LYS A 195 11.65 27.56 -9.40
C LYS A 195 10.61 27.45 -10.51
N ASP A 196 10.12 28.58 -11.02
CA ASP A 196 8.96 28.69 -11.90
C ASP A 196 9.30 29.23 -13.29
N VAL A 197 10.56 29.49 -13.61
CA VAL A 197 10.99 30.06 -14.90
C VAL A 197 12.11 29.23 -15.51
N ILE A 198 11.94 28.85 -16.78
CA ILE A 198 12.96 28.15 -17.58
C ILE A 198 13.29 29.00 -18.80
N ALA A 199 14.56 29.35 -18.94
CA ALA A 199 15.07 30.05 -20.13
C ALA A 199 15.59 29.01 -21.16
N LEU A 200 15.17 29.13 -22.41
CA LEU A 200 15.61 28.30 -23.53
C LEU A 200 16.26 29.15 -24.60
N SER A 201 17.25 28.60 -25.32
CA SER A 201 17.89 29.32 -26.42
C SER A 201 16.99 29.44 -27.65
N CYS A 202 17.26 30.44 -28.52
CA CYS A 202 16.48 30.69 -29.75
C CYS A 202 16.46 29.50 -30.74
N ASP A 203 17.43 28.59 -30.64
CA ASP A 203 17.49 27.41 -31.51
C ASP A 203 16.30 26.47 -31.30
N VAL A 204 15.70 26.54 -30.13
CA VAL A 204 14.47 25.78 -29.80
C VAL A 204 13.27 26.28 -30.60
N GLU A 205 13.26 27.56 -31.04
CA GLU A 205 12.18 28.13 -31.86
C GLU A 205 12.04 27.45 -33.22
N ASN A 206 13.17 26.97 -33.77
CA ASN A 206 13.24 26.23 -35.03
C ASN A 206 13.00 24.72 -34.91
N ALA A 207 12.89 24.24 -33.67
CA ALA A 207 12.63 22.82 -33.40
C ALA A 207 11.18 22.48 -33.76
N LYS A 208 10.98 21.66 -34.76
CA LYS A 208 9.64 21.24 -35.26
C LYS A 208 8.83 20.44 -34.23
N ASN A 209 9.49 19.87 -33.20
CA ASN A 209 8.85 19.02 -32.20
C ASN A 209 9.44 19.31 -30.82
N VAL A 210 8.85 20.23 -30.10
CA VAL A 210 9.13 20.42 -28.67
C VAL A 210 8.13 19.60 -27.86
N VAL A 211 8.66 18.81 -26.92
CA VAL A 211 7.84 17.88 -26.13
C VAL A 211 8.07 18.13 -24.65
N VAL A 212 7.00 18.30 -23.90
CA VAL A 212 7.00 18.30 -22.43
C VAL A 212 6.60 16.92 -21.93
N ARG A 213 7.47 16.29 -21.17
CA ARG A 213 7.24 14.98 -20.56
C ARG A 213 7.95 14.87 -19.21
N HIS A 214 7.59 13.87 -18.44
CA HIS A 214 8.35 13.53 -17.25
C HIS A 214 9.77 13.08 -17.63
N TRP A 215 10.71 13.39 -16.74
CA TRP A 215 12.08 12.94 -16.87
C TRP A 215 12.17 11.42 -16.95
N LYS A 216 13.02 10.90 -17.84
CA LYS A 216 13.30 9.47 -18.00
C LYS A 216 14.76 9.19 -17.66
N ASN A 217 15.03 8.02 -17.14
CA ASN A 217 16.40 7.60 -16.86
C ASN A 217 17.21 7.61 -18.17
N GLY A 218 18.34 8.30 -18.17
CA GLY A 218 19.17 8.54 -19.35
C GLY A 218 19.01 9.93 -19.98
N ASP A 219 18.04 10.72 -19.57
CA ASP A 219 17.92 12.12 -20.00
C ASP A 219 19.13 12.92 -19.49
N ARG A 220 19.68 13.75 -20.37
CA ARG A 220 20.80 14.64 -20.05
C ARG A 220 20.37 16.08 -20.21
N PHE A 221 20.59 16.86 -19.18
CA PHE A 221 20.42 18.31 -19.20
C PHE A 221 21.81 18.97 -19.24
N ARG A 222 21.98 19.91 -20.16
CA ARG A 222 23.16 20.79 -20.20
C ARG A 222 22.72 22.18 -19.74
N PRO A 223 23.07 22.60 -18.52
CA PRO A 223 22.83 23.98 -18.10
C PRO A 223 23.71 24.92 -18.94
N PHE A 224 23.26 26.13 -19.12
CA PHE A 224 24.00 27.20 -19.80
C PHE A 224 25.21 27.66 -18.98
#